data_eb5c97a5b25d56f93419fddb5293aa20
#
_entry.id   eb5c97a5b25d56f93419fddb5293aa20
#
_cell.length_a   1.000
_cell.length_b   1.000
_cell.length_c   1.000
_cell.angle_alpha   90.00
_cell.angle_beta   90.00
_cell.angle_gamma   90.00
#
_symmetry.space_group_name_H-M   'P 1'
#
loop_
_entity.id
_entity.type
_entity.pdbx_description
1 polymer ?
#
loop_
_entity_poly.entity_id
_entity_poly.type
_entity_poly.pdbx_seq_one_letter_code
_entity_poly.pdbx_strand_id
1 'polypeptide(L)'
;MTALDSARLTEQVLDCFPSGSYALSALLRLMDIEVSTEVPTAAVECKRQPRMLINPDFVATHAGTPEKLLMLVMHELHHVLLGHTTLFPTLTPVQNFIFDAVINALLCRMFPLPEYVALFHDFIDNTQYPHCLLGPPVDWGRATWSLPAGITQLPRKQREAVGSVYRALYSETGASYSEVYEILPRYLTQEQVSAVPLLGGHQPSGALGEGVEPSSSMLFDLVRGVAEHWPQGPSVLQGHSLHAVVEEQVALSNRPPSARRVLGELIRRVADLRQGHSMRHLAPSSMVMDGPLPSLSRRAAVQSALG
;
A
#
# COMPACT_ATOMS: atom_id res chain seq x y z
N MET A 1 -0.44 -9.38 -24.68
CA MET A 1 0.80 -9.29 -23.87
C MET A 1 1.48 -10.65 -23.86
N THR A 2 2.77 -10.72 -24.15
CA THR A 2 3.52 -11.98 -24.15
C THR A 2 4.03 -12.30 -22.76
N ALA A 3 4.33 -13.58 -22.47
CA ALA A 3 4.95 -13.97 -21.20
C ALA A 3 6.30 -13.26 -20.95
N LEU A 4 6.99 -12.90 -22.03
CA LEU A 4 8.25 -12.16 -22.01
C LEU A 4 8.04 -10.72 -21.50
N ASP A 5 6.97 -10.07 -21.92
CA ASP A 5 6.64 -8.69 -21.47
C ASP A 5 6.30 -8.66 -19.99
N SER A 6 5.60 -9.68 -19.51
CA SER A 6 5.27 -9.83 -18.08
C SER A 6 6.52 -10.04 -17.22
N ALA A 7 7.43 -10.93 -17.64
CA ALA A 7 8.68 -11.17 -16.92
C ALA A 7 9.55 -9.90 -16.86
N ARG A 8 9.63 -9.16 -17.97
CA ARG A 8 10.38 -7.89 -18.04
C ARG A 8 9.81 -6.82 -17.09
N LEU A 9 8.49 -6.69 -17.03
CA LEU A 9 7.90 -5.72 -16.11
C LEU A 9 8.13 -6.12 -14.64
N THR A 10 8.03 -7.40 -14.31
CA THR A 10 8.35 -7.89 -12.98
C THR A 10 9.80 -7.58 -12.60
N GLU A 11 10.75 -7.79 -13.53
CA GLU A 11 12.15 -7.44 -13.33
C GLU A 11 12.32 -5.93 -13.10
N GLN A 12 11.67 -5.09 -13.91
CA GLN A 12 11.69 -3.63 -13.72
C GLN A 12 11.15 -3.20 -12.34
N VAL A 13 10.10 -3.87 -11.83
CA VAL A 13 9.56 -3.61 -10.49
C VAL A 13 10.58 -3.96 -9.41
N LEU A 14 11.32 -5.06 -9.56
CA LEU A 14 12.37 -5.42 -8.60
C LEU A 14 13.56 -4.47 -8.67
N ASP A 15 13.93 -4.06 -9.87
CA ASP A 15 15.09 -3.19 -10.12
C ASP A 15 14.85 -1.72 -9.73
N CYS A 16 13.59 -1.27 -9.62
CA CYS A 16 13.30 0.10 -9.20
C CYS A 16 13.64 0.36 -7.71
N PHE A 17 13.85 -0.69 -6.91
CA PHE A 17 14.26 -0.55 -5.52
C PHE A 17 15.77 -0.42 -5.39
N PRO A 18 16.26 0.43 -4.47
CA PRO A 18 17.68 0.45 -4.11
C PRO A 18 18.16 -0.91 -3.60
N SER A 19 19.41 -1.25 -3.91
CA SER A 19 20.04 -2.48 -3.43
C SER A 19 19.96 -2.58 -1.90
N GLY A 20 19.54 -3.73 -1.38
CA GLY A 20 19.39 -3.96 0.05
C GLY A 20 18.22 -3.20 0.69
N SER A 21 17.29 -2.70 -0.11
CA SER A 21 16.10 -2.01 0.39
C SER A 21 15.26 -2.91 1.28
N TYR A 22 14.93 -2.41 2.47
CA TYR A 22 13.98 -3.09 3.37
C TYR A 22 12.59 -3.17 2.74
N ALA A 23 12.19 -2.14 1.99
CA ALA A 23 10.91 -2.11 1.29
C ALA A 23 10.80 -3.24 0.24
N LEU A 24 11.85 -3.52 -0.52
CA LEU A 24 11.89 -4.67 -1.42
C LEU A 24 11.73 -5.99 -0.66
N SER A 25 12.45 -6.15 0.45
CA SER A 25 12.34 -7.35 1.28
C SER A 25 10.93 -7.50 1.86
N ALA A 26 10.28 -6.40 2.24
CA ALA A 26 8.91 -6.38 2.73
C ALA A 26 7.93 -6.76 1.62
N LEU A 27 8.06 -6.17 0.43
CA LEU A 27 7.24 -6.49 -0.74
C LEU A 27 7.25 -7.99 -1.03
N LEU A 28 8.45 -8.57 -1.18
CA LEU A 28 8.63 -9.99 -1.51
C LEU A 28 8.15 -10.95 -0.40
N ARG A 29 8.06 -10.47 0.83
CA ARG A 29 7.54 -11.26 1.97
C ARG A 29 6.03 -11.21 2.09
N LEU A 30 5.43 -10.11 1.66
CA LEU A 30 4.01 -9.84 1.87
C LEU A 30 3.14 -10.25 0.69
N MET A 31 3.65 -10.19 -0.55
CA MET A 31 2.83 -10.41 -1.73
C MET A 31 3.63 -10.90 -2.93
N ASP A 32 2.93 -11.53 -3.86
CA ASP A 32 3.41 -11.86 -5.19
C ASP A 32 3.08 -10.71 -6.17
N ILE A 33 3.92 -10.52 -7.20
CA ILE A 33 3.71 -9.52 -8.25
C ILE A 33 3.16 -10.22 -9.49
N GLU A 34 2.05 -9.72 -10.02
CA GLU A 34 1.43 -10.23 -11.23
C GLU A 34 1.10 -9.07 -12.18
N VAL A 35 1.45 -9.25 -13.44
CA VAL A 35 1.13 -8.30 -14.51
C VAL A 35 -0.25 -8.61 -15.05
N SER A 36 -1.17 -7.65 -14.99
CA SER A 36 -2.56 -7.85 -15.39
C SER A 36 -3.15 -6.59 -16.03
N THR A 37 -3.92 -6.80 -17.09
CA THR A 37 -4.72 -5.74 -17.73
C THR A 37 -6.14 -5.64 -17.15
N GLU A 38 -6.48 -6.46 -16.15
CA GLU A 38 -7.79 -6.46 -15.51
C GLU A 38 -7.98 -5.27 -14.55
N VAL A 39 -6.87 -4.66 -14.15
CA VAL A 39 -6.88 -3.45 -13.31
C VAL A 39 -6.51 -2.23 -14.14
N PRO A 40 -7.08 -1.04 -13.86
CA PRO A 40 -6.79 0.16 -14.65
C PRO A 40 -5.38 0.70 -14.41
N THR A 41 -4.84 0.53 -13.22
CA THR A 41 -3.56 1.09 -12.76
C THR A 41 -2.70 0.00 -12.11
N ALA A 42 -2.75 -0.08 -10.80
CA ALA A 42 -2.29 -1.20 -10.00
C ALA A 42 -3.35 -1.53 -8.94
N ALA A 43 -3.25 -2.68 -8.30
CA ALA A 43 -4.13 -3.05 -7.19
C ALA A 43 -3.52 -4.15 -6.34
N VAL A 44 -3.84 -4.16 -5.05
CA VAL A 44 -3.55 -5.28 -4.17
C VAL A 44 -4.82 -6.04 -3.84
N GLU A 45 -4.78 -7.35 -4.01
CA GLU A 45 -5.91 -8.21 -3.65
C GLU A 45 -6.09 -8.31 -2.14
N CYS A 46 -7.35 -8.21 -1.69
CA CYS A 46 -7.73 -8.44 -0.30
C CYS A 46 -7.85 -9.94 0.00
N LYS A 47 -6.76 -10.68 -0.17
CA LYS A 47 -6.70 -12.14 0.04
C LYS A 47 -5.71 -12.49 1.15
N ARG A 48 -5.79 -13.74 1.60
CA ARG A 48 -4.87 -14.32 2.57
C ARG A 48 -3.41 -14.28 2.10
N GLN A 49 -3.20 -14.46 0.81
CA GLN A 49 -1.95 -14.34 0.09
C GLN A 49 -2.16 -13.28 -0.99
N PRO A 50 -1.91 -12.01 -0.67
CA PRO A 50 -2.21 -10.95 -1.60
C PRO A 50 -1.28 -11.01 -2.81
N ARG A 51 -1.83 -10.66 -3.97
CA ARG A 51 -1.05 -10.37 -5.17
C ARG A 51 -1.15 -8.87 -5.45
N MET A 52 -0.05 -8.30 -5.88
CA MET A 52 -0.01 -6.97 -6.47
C MET A 52 -0.19 -7.13 -7.97
N LEU A 53 -1.32 -6.66 -8.48
CA LEU A 53 -1.63 -6.62 -9.90
C LEU A 53 -1.13 -5.30 -10.46
N ILE A 54 -0.38 -5.32 -11.57
CA ILE A 54 0.16 -4.10 -12.19
C ILE A 54 -0.23 -4.08 -13.66
N ASN A 55 -0.88 -2.99 -14.09
CA ASN A 55 -1.23 -2.80 -15.49
C ASN A 55 -0.02 -2.27 -16.29
N PRO A 56 0.45 -3.02 -17.29
CA PRO A 56 1.61 -2.64 -18.09
C PRO A 56 1.37 -1.38 -18.95
N ASP A 57 0.14 -1.16 -19.41
CA ASP A 57 -0.20 0.02 -20.20
C ASP A 57 -0.17 1.29 -19.36
N PHE A 58 -0.62 1.19 -18.09
CA PHE A 58 -0.49 2.28 -17.13
C PHE A 58 0.98 2.58 -16.83
N VAL A 59 1.79 1.56 -16.60
CA VAL A 59 3.23 1.72 -16.35
C VAL A 59 3.90 2.40 -17.53
N ALA A 60 3.62 1.94 -18.75
CA ALA A 60 4.20 2.54 -19.96
C ALA A 60 3.83 4.01 -20.15
N THR A 61 2.62 4.40 -19.72
CA THR A 61 2.09 5.76 -19.93
C THR A 61 2.49 6.71 -18.79
N HIS A 62 2.44 6.26 -17.53
CA HIS A 62 2.55 7.14 -16.36
C HIS A 62 3.74 6.81 -15.44
N ALA A 63 4.21 5.56 -15.41
CA ALA A 63 5.24 5.11 -14.50
C ALA A 63 6.49 4.55 -15.22
N GLY A 64 6.84 5.14 -16.38
CA GLY A 64 7.91 4.65 -17.25
C GLY A 64 9.34 4.89 -16.73
N THR A 65 9.54 5.58 -15.60
CA THR A 65 10.85 5.70 -14.95
C THR A 65 10.92 4.87 -13.69
N PRO A 66 12.13 4.44 -13.25
CA PRO A 66 12.28 3.65 -12.01
C PRO A 66 11.67 4.35 -10.79
N GLU A 67 11.84 5.66 -10.68
CA GLU A 67 11.35 6.46 -9.56
C GLU A 67 9.81 6.48 -9.52
N LYS A 68 9.16 6.71 -10.65
CA LYS A 68 7.69 6.67 -10.75
C LYS A 68 7.14 5.27 -10.51
N LEU A 69 7.81 4.25 -11.04
CA LEU A 69 7.44 2.85 -10.82
C LEU A 69 7.57 2.49 -9.33
N LEU A 70 8.65 2.92 -8.69
CA LEU A 70 8.82 2.75 -7.25
C LEU A 70 7.66 3.37 -6.47
N MET A 71 7.27 4.60 -6.82
CA MET A 71 6.15 5.29 -6.13
C MET A 71 4.83 4.54 -6.30
N LEU A 72 4.55 3.99 -7.48
CA LEU A 72 3.36 3.16 -7.72
C LEU A 72 3.39 1.89 -6.86
N VAL A 73 4.49 1.17 -6.86
CA VAL A 73 4.65 -0.07 -6.08
C VAL A 73 4.61 0.20 -4.57
N MET A 74 5.24 1.29 -4.13
CA MET A 74 5.19 1.70 -2.73
C MET A 74 3.78 2.12 -2.29
N HIS A 75 2.98 2.71 -3.18
CA HIS A 75 1.58 3.04 -2.91
C HIS A 75 0.80 1.75 -2.58
N GLU A 76 0.87 0.75 -3.44
CA GLU A 76 0.18 -0.53 -3.24
C GLU A 76 0.70 -1.29 -1.99
N LEU A 77 2.01 -1.28 -1.78
CA LEU A 77 2.61 -1.88 -0.59
C LEU A 77 2.07 -1.24 0.71
N HIS A 78 1.89 0.09 0.72
CA HIS A 78 1.37 0.79 1.89
C HIS A 78 -0.08 0.45 2.20
N HIS A 79 -0.91 0.10 1.22
CA HIS A 79 -2.25 -0.40 1.51
C HIS A 79 -2.21 -1.69 2.34
N VAL A 80 -1.25 -2.57 2.09
CA VAL A 80 -1.06 -3.78 2.91
C VAL A 80 -0.47 -3.44 4.27
N LEU A 81 0.58 -2.62 4.30
CA LEU A 81 1.26 -2.23 5.54
C LEU A 81 0.35 -1.48 6.52
N LEU A 82 -0.53 -0.63 6.00
CA LEU A 82 -1.51 0.11 6.80
C LEU A 82 -2.78 -0.70 7.10
N GLY A 83 -2.84 -1.96 6.66
CA GLY A 83 -3.93 -2.87 6.95
C GLY A 83 -5.22 -2.56 6.18
N HIS A 84 -5.18 -1.77 5.13
CA HIS A 84 -6.38 -1.44 4.35
C HIS A 84 -7.01 -2.69 3.73
N THR A 85 -6.19 -3.66 3.34
CA THR A 85 -6.61 -4.94 2.78
C THR A 85 -7.02 -5.98 3.82
N THR A 86 -6.66 -5.79 5.09
CA THR A 86 -6.85 -6.77 6.16
C THR A 86 -7.87 -6.34 7.21
N LEU A 87 -7.91 -5.07 7.55
CA LEU A 87 -8.73 -4.53 8.62
C LEU A 87 -10.08 -4.02 8.14
N PHE A 88 -10.16 -3.65 6.86
CA PHE A 88 -11.36 -3.09 6.25
C PHE A 88 -11.89 -4.01 5.15
N PRO A 89 -12.70 -5.03 5.50
CA PRO A 89 -13.21 -5.99 4.53
C PRO A 89 -14.16 -5.37 3.49
N THR A 90 -14.74 -4.23 3.82
CA THR A 90 -15.58 -3.44 2.91
C THR A 90 -15.21 -1.98 3.05
N LEU A 91 -14.67 -1.39 2.00
CA LEU A 91 -14.36 0.03 1.93
C LEU A 91 -15.45 0.79 1.18
N THR A 92 -15.85 1.92 1.71
CA THR A 92 -16.62 2.88 0.92
C THR A 92 -15.69 3.64 -0.02
N PRO A 93 -16.20 4.17 -1.17
CA PRO A 93 -15.38 4.99 -2.06
C PRO A 93 -14.69 6.16 -1.36
N VAL A 94 -15.37 6.79 -0.39
CA VAL A 94 -14.81 7.89 0.41
C VAL A 94 -13.65 7.43 1.29
N GLN A 95 -13.76 6.26 1.93
CA GLN A 95 -12.69 5.70 2.73
C GLN A 95 -11.47 5.38 1.86
N ASN A 96 -11.68 4.72 0.73
CA ASN A 96 -10.60 4.41 -0.19
C ASN A 96 -9.87 5.66 -0.67
N PHE A 97 -10.62 6.67 -1.09
CA PHE A 97 -10.08 7.96 -1.49
C PHE A 97 -9.23 8.62 -0.39
N ILE A 98 -9.67 8.55 0.88
CA ILE A 98 -8.94 9.11 2.01
C ILE A 98 -7.66 8.31 2.28
N PHE A 99 -7.70 6.99 2.17
CA PHE A 99 -6.49 6.16 2.28
C PHE A 99 -5.45 6.55 1.23
N ASP A 100 -5.87 6.68 -0.03
CA ASP A 100 -4.98 7.11 -1.10
C ASP A 100 -4.38 8.49 -0.84
N ALA A 101 -5.19 9.45 -0.38
CA ALA A 101 -4.69 10.79 -0.06
C ALA A 101 -3.62 10.76 1.04
N VAL A 102 -3.83 9.97 2.08
CA VAL A 102 -2.85 9.80 3.18
C VAL A 102 -1.58 9.10 2.71
N ILE A 103 -1.71 8.00 1.94
CA ILE A 103 -0.57 7.26 1.39
C ILE A 103 0.25 8.14 0.45
N ASN A 104 -0.40 8.84 -0.48
CA ASN A 104 0.29 9.69 -1.44
C ASN A 104 1.08 10.81 -0.74
N ALA A 105 0.46 11.46 0.25
CA ALA A 105 1.13 12.47 1.04
C ALA A 105 2.30 11.90 1.86
N LEU A 106 2.16 10.70 2.42
CA LEU A 106 3.23 9.99 3.12
C LEU A 106 4.39 9.71 2.16
N LEU A 107 4.12 9.17 0.98
CA LEU A 107 5.12 8.84 -0.02
C LEU A 107 5.87 10.07 -0.54
N CYS A 108 5.16 11.19 -0.78
CA CYS A 108 5.81 12.45 -1.16
C CYS A 108 6.81 12.94 -0.10
N ARG A 109 6.54 12.70 1.19
CA ARG A 109 7.48 13.03 2.26
C ARG A 109 8.65 12.03 2.35
N MET A 110 8.39 10.75 2.09
CA MET A 110 9.44 9.72 2.08
C MET A 110 10.40 9.91 0.90
N PHE A 111 9.88 10.33 -0.23
CA PHE A 111 10.62 10.50 -1.49
C PHE A 111 10.38 11.92 -2.04
N PRO A 112 10.96 12.95 -1.40
CA PRO A 112 10.61 14.36 -1.69
C PRO A 112 11.22 14.89 -2.99
N LEU A 113 12.10 14.15 -3.66
CA LEU A 113 12.76 14.59 -4.87
C LEU A 113 11.78 14.62 -6.06
N PRO A 114 11.93 15.60 -6.97
CA PRO A 114 10.99 15.83 -8.07
C PRO A 114 10.73 14.61 -8.95
N GLU A 115 11.74 13.79 -9.20
CA GLU A 115 11.64 12.58 -10.03
C GLU A 115 10.67 11.54 -9.46
N TYR A 116 10.58 11.40 -8.15
CA TYR A 116 9.62 10.50 -7.47
C TYR A 116 8.22 11.12 -7.46
N VAL A 117 8.13 12.39 -7.10
CA VAL A 117 6.86 13.11 -6.98
C VAL A 117 6.21 13.32 -8.35
N ALA A 118 6.97 13.23 -9.41
CA ALA A 118 6.49 13.38 -10.79
C ALA A 118 5.34 12.41 -11.14
N LEU A 119 5.28 11.20 -10.57
CA LEU A 119 4.13 10.30 -10.77
C LEU A 119 2.82 10.99 -10.42
N PHE A 120 2.76 11.62 -9.25
CA PHE A 120 1.55 12.29 -8.78
C PHE A 120 1.24 13.55 -9.56
N HIS A 121 2.24 14.32 -9.94
CA HIS A 121 2.06 15.53 -10.76
C HIS A 121 1.55 15.23 -12.17
N ASP A 122 1.98 14.11 -12.75
CA ASP A 122 1.58 13.72 -14.11
C ASP A 122 0.21 13.04 -14.14
N PHE A 123 -0.19 12.39 -13.06
CA PHE A 123 -1.43 11.62 -13.00
C PHE A 123 -2.59 12.42 -12.40
N ILE A 124 -2.33 13.33 -11.45
CA ILE A 124 -3.36 14.00 -10.66
C ILE A 124 -3.63 15.41 -11.18
N ASP A 125 -4.88 15.71 -11.49
CA ASP A 125 -5.31 17.05 -11.90
C ASP A 125 -5.52 17.96 -10.68
N ASN A 126 -4.56 18.84 -10.46
CA ASN A 126 -4.58 19.83 -9.38
C ASN A 126 -5.64 20.94 -9.55
N THR A 127 -6.31 21.01 -10.69
CA THR A 127 -7.40 21.99 -10.95
C THR A 127 -8.77 21.47 -10.57
N GLN A 128 -8.92 20.15 -10.43
CA GLN A 128 -10.20 19.46 -10.20
C GLN A 128 -10.34 19.03 -8.73
N TYR A 129 -11.39 19.46 -8.06
CA TYR A 129 -11.80 18.92 -6.76
C TYR A 129 -12.73 17.71 -6.94
N PRO A 130 -12.57 16.59 -6.25
CA PRO A 130 -11.59 16.34 -5.17
C PRO A 130 -10.24 15.78 -5.63
N HIS A 131 -10.00 15.55 -6.93
CA HIS A 131 -8.79 14.90 -7.46
C HIS A 131 -7.50 15.55 -6.94
N CYS A 132 -7.47 16.89 -6.84
CA CYS A 132 -6.34 17.64 -6.32
C CYS A 132 -5.90 17.29 -4.89
N LEU A 133 -6.74 16.60 -4.11
CA LEU A 133 -6.37 16.15 -2.75
C LEU A 133 -5.38 14.98 -2.76
N LEU A 134 -5.32 14.24 -3.86
CA LEU A 134 -4.46 13.07 -4.00
C LEU A 134 -3.01 13.43 -4.37
N GLY A 135 -2.77 14.66 -4.85
CA GLY A 135 -1.46 15.11 -5.30
C GLY A 135 -0.84 16.19 -4.41
N PRO A 136 0.49 16.28 -4.39
CA PRO A 136 1.20 17.32 -3.67
C PRO A 136 0.99 18.69 -4.33
N PRO A 137 1.30 19.80 -3.61
CA PRO A 137 1.36 21.13 -4.20
C PRO A 137 2.25 21.15 -5.45
N VAL A 138 1.87 21.92 -6.45
CA VAL A 138 2.65 22.05 -7.71
C VAL A 138 4.08 22.52 -7.44
N ASP A 139 4.26 23.36 -6.43
CA ASP A 139 5.53 23.90 -5.96
C ASP A 139 6.09 23.12 -4.74
N TRP A 140 5.80 21.82 -4.65
CA TRP A 140 6.35 20.93 -3.65
C TRP A 140 7.88 21.00 -3.59
N GLY A 141 8.41 20.97 -2.36
CA GLY A 141 9.86 21.14 -2.11
C GLY A 141 10.31 22.60 -1.95
N ARG A 142 9.45 23.60 -2.18
CA ARG A 142 9.72 24.99 -1.79
C ARG A 142 9.37 25.24 -0.34
N ALA A 143 10.03 26.20 0.27
CA ALA A 143 9.78 26.60 1.65
C ALA A 143 8.32 27.03 1.90
N THR A 144 7.69 27.60 0.87
CA THR A 144 6.27 27.96 0.88
C THR A 144 5.62 27.46 -0.40
N TRP A 145 4.47 26.85 -0.28
CA TRP A 145 3.68 26.34 -1.39
C TRP A 145 2.21 26.75 -1.28
N SER A 146 1.53 26.75 -2.40
CA SER A 146 0.16 27.23 -2.53
C SER A 146 -0.83 26.08 -2.53
N LEU A 147 -2.07 26.35 -2.11
CA LEU A 147 -3.17 25.38 -2.27
C LEU A 147 -3.47 25.15 -3.75
N PRO A 148 -3.80 23.92 -4.15
CA PRO A 148 -4.25 23.60 -5.51
C PRO A 148 -5.45 24.47 -5.95
N ALA A 149 -5.55 24.72 -7.25
CA ALA A 149 -6.65 25.48 -7.83
C ALA A 149 -8.02 24.86 -7.51
N GLY A 150 -8.11 23.52 -7.53
CA GLY A 150 -9.34 22.82 -7.17
C GLY A 150 -9.83 23.14 -5.75
N ILE A 151 -8.93 23.39 -4.79
CA ILE A 151 -9.31 23.80 -3.43
C ILE A 151 -9.63 25.31 -3.38
N THR A 152 -8.84 26.15 -4.04
CA THR A 152 -9.00 27.61 -3.95
C THR A 152 -10.31 28.09 -4.55
N GLN A 153 -10.89 27.33 -5.48
CA GLN A 153 -12.19 27.62 -6.12
C GLN A 153 -13.39 27.21 -5.28
N LEU A 154 -13.21 26.47 -4.18
CA LEU A 154 -14.29 26.03 -3.31
C LEU A 154 -14.94 27.23 -2.56
N PRO A 155 -16.24 27.09 -2.17
CA PRO A 155 -16.88 28.04 -1.26
C PRO A 155 -16.05 28.24 0.01
N ARG A 156 -16.06 29.47 0.55
CA ARG A 156 -15.16 29.88 1.65
C ARG A 156 -15.08 28.86 2.81
N LYS A 157 -16.22 28.44 3.36
CA LYS A 157 -16.24 27.49 4.49
C LYS A 157 -15.61 26.14 4.14
N GLN A 158 -15.94 25.62 2.96
CA GLN A 158 -15.38 24.36 2.47
C GLN A 158 -13.87 24.50 2.21
N ARG A 159 -13.45 25.58 1.55
CA ARG A 159 -12.05 25.88 1.27
C ARG A 159 -11.20 25.96 2.53
N GLU A 160 -11.72 26.62 3.58
CA GLU A 160 -11.02 26.71 4.86
C GLU A 160 -10.82 25.33 5.51
N ALA A 161 -11.86 24.51 5.57
CA ALA A 161 -11.80 23.18 6.15
C ALA A 161 -10.93 22.20 5.32
N VAL A 162 -11.20 22.09 4.02
CA VAL A 162 -10.46 21.22 3.11
C VAL A 162 -9.01 21.68 2.96
N GLY A 163 -8.78 22.99 2.88
CA GLY A 163 -7.44 23.56 2.82
C GLY A 163 -6.63 23.31 4.09
N SER A 164 -7.28 23.27 5.25
CA SER A 164 -6.62 22.89 6.51
C SER A 164 -6.15 21.44 6.48
N VAL A 165 -7.01 20.52 6.05
CA VAL A 165 -6.64 19.09 5.89
C VAL A 165 -5.52 18.93 4.87
N TYR A 166 -5.60 19.59 3.73
CA TYR A 166 -4.56 19.52 2.71
C TYR A 166 -3.20 20.00 3.24
N ARG A 167 -3.19 21.12 3.99
CA ARG A 167 -1.95 21.60 4.64
C ARG A 167 -1.42 20.60 5.67
N ALA A 168 -2.30 19.96 6.43
CA ALA A 168 -1.88 18.94 7.38
C ALA A 168 -1.29 17.71 6.68
N LEU A 169 -1.91 17.21 5.59
CA LEU A 169 -1.41 16.09 4.79
C LEU A 169 0.01 16.33 4.29
N TYR A 170 0.28 17.52 3.75
CA TYR A 170 1.56 17.88 3.12
C TYR A 170 2.48 18.71 4.04
N SER A 171 2.19 18.78 5.34
CA SER A 171 3.12 19.31 6.35
C SER A 171 4.25 18.33 6.63
N GLU A 172 5.30 18.79 7.31
CA GLU A 172 6.42 17.94 7.73
C GLU A 172 5.98 16.77 8.63
N THR A 173 5.00 17.00 9.49
CA THR A 173 4.45 15.97 10.39
C THR A 173 3.45 15.04 9.72
N GLY A 174 2.81 15.49 8.64
CA GLY A 174 1.72 14.77 8.00
C GLY A 174 0.43 14.78 8.81
N ALA A 175 -0.60 14.13 8.27
CA ALA A 175 -1.86 13.88 8.95
C ALA A 175 -2.14 12.39 8.96
N SER A 176 -2.73 11.90 10.04
CA SER A 176 -3.21 10.52 10.15
C SER A 176 -4.53 10.34 9.41
N TYR A 177 -4.90 9.08 9.16
CA TYR A 177 -6.18 8.77 8.55
C TYR A 177 -7.36 9.30 9.38
N SER A 178 -7.33 9.14 10.71
CA SER A 178 -8.40 9.59 11.59
C SER A 178 -8.59 11.11 11.54
N GLU A 179 -7.53 11.89 11.55
CA GLU A 179 -7.60 13.35 11.43
C GLU A 179 -8.23 13.79 10.11
N VAL A 180 -7.87 13.13 9.02
CA VAL A 180 -8.42 13.40 7.70
C VAL A 180 -9.89 12.96 7.61
N TYR A 181 -10.21 11.79 8.17
CA TYR A 181 -11.54 11.20 8.15
C TYR A 181 -12.56 11.97 9.01
N GLU A 182 -12.14 12.67 10.03
CA GLU A 182 -13.03 13.53 10.82
C GLU A 182 -13.61 14.71 10.01
N ILE A 183 -12.90 15.17 9.01
CA ILE A 183 -13.23 16.39 8.26
C ILE A 183 -13.73 16.11 6.86
N LEU A 184 -12.96 15.37 6.04
CA LEU A 184 -13.21 15.24 4.60
C LEU A 184 -14.55 14.61 4.22
N PRO A 185 -15.09 13.59 4.92
CA PRO A 185 -16.36 12.97 4.54
C PRO A 185 -17.54 13.96 4.52
N ARG A 186 -17.45 15.08 5.21
CA ARG A 186 -18.47 16.13 5.21
C ARG A 186 -18.49 16.94 3.91
N TYR A 187 -17.44 16.85 3.12
CA TYR A 187 -17.19 17.65 1.91
C TYR A 187 -16.99 16.81 0.66
N LEU A 188 -17.07 15.48 0.78
CA LEU A 188 -16.93 14.50 -0.30
C LEU A 188 -18.24 13.74 -0.48
N THR A 189 -18.70 13.61 -1.71
CA THR A 189 -19.80 12.69 -2.05
C THR A 189 -19.23 11.41 -2.66
N GLN A 190 -19.97 10.30 -2.56
CA GLN A 190 -19.58 9.04 -3.17
C GLN A 190 -19.43 9.17 -4.70
N GLU A 191 -20.34 9.91 -5.33
CA GLU A 191 -20.29 10.13 -6.78
C GLU A 191 -19.03 10.90 -7.19
N GLN A 192 -18.68 11.95 -6.44
CA GLN A 192 -17.46 12.73 -6.71
C GLN A 192 -16.21 11.88 -6.64
N VAL A 193 -16.05 11.10 -5.58
CA VAL A 193 -14.84 10.28 -5.39
C VAL A 193 -14.80 9.06 -6.31
N SER A 194 -15.95 8.47 -6.66
CA SER A 194 -16.01 7.36 -7.61
C SER A 194 -15.70 7.77 -9.05
N ALA A 195 -15.80 9.05 -9.37
CA ALA A 195 -15.43 9.59 -10.68
C ALA A 195 -13.92 9.91 -10.78
N VAL A 196 -13.18 9.89 -9.66
CA VAL A 196 -11.76 10.21 -9.62
C VAL A 196 -10.94 8.95 -9.94
N PRO A 197 -10.01 9.01 -10.90
CA PRO A 197 -9.07 7.93 -11.11
C PRO A 197 -8.11 7.84 -9.92
N LEU A 198 -8.05 6.66 -9.31
CA LEU A 198 -7.14 6.35 -8.20
C LEU A 198 -5.92 5.59 -8.73
N LEU A 199 -4.79 5.69 -8.03
CA LEU A 199 -3.59 4.91 -8.34
C LEU A 199 -3.79 3.43 -8.02
N GLY A 200 -4.52 3.13 -6.95
CA GLY A 200 -4.89 1.80 -6.51
C GLY A 200 -6.38 1.52 -6.76
N GLY A 201 -6.67 0.43 -7.42
CA GLY A 201 -8.04 -0.04 -7.60
C GLY A 201 -8.43 -1.03 -6.52
N HIS A 202 -8.78 -0.59 -5.32
CA HIS A 202 -9.37 -1.49 -4.33
C HIS A 202 -10.84 -1.73 -4.69
N GLN A 203 -11.07 -2.54 -5.71
CA GLN A 203 -12.40 -3.02 -5.99
C GLN A 203 -12.85 -3.88 -4.80
N PRO A 204 -14.02 -3.62 -4.21
CA PRO A 204 -14.64 -4.59 -3.33
C PRO A 204 -14.70 -5.92 -4.08
N SER A 205 -14.36 -7.01 -3.45
CA SER A 205 -14.19 -8.37 -4.00
C SER A 205 -15.32 -8.93 -4.86
N GLY A 206 -16.29 -8.13 -5.25
CA GLY A 206 -17.40 -8.49 -6.16
C GLY A 206 -17.04 -8.53 -7.64
N ALA A 207 -15.92 -7.93 -8.07
CA ALA A 207 -15.52 -7.93 -9.49
C ALA A 207 -14.44 -8.98 -9.81
N LEU A 208 -13.71 -9.47 -8.82
CA LEU A 208 -12.64 -10.49 -8.99
C LEU A 208 -12.97 -11.82 -8.29
N GLY A 209 -14.25 -12.14 -8.10
CA GLY A 209 -14.73 -13.46 -7.66
C GLY A 209 -14.77 -13.65 -6.15
N GLU A 210 -15.94 -14.06 -5.74
CA GLU A 210 -16.36 -14.71 -4.49
C GLU A 210 -15.52 -14.50 -3.22
N GLY A 211 -16.10 -13.70 -2.33
CA GLY A 211 -15.85 -13.77 -0.89
C GLY A 211 -14.60 -13.04 -0.43
N VAL A 212 -14.82 -11.93 0.29
CA VAL A 212 -13.79 -11.37 1.19
C VAL A 212 -13.36 -12.49 2.14
N GLU A 213 -12.27 -13.18 1.82
CA GLU A 213 -11.68 -14.09 2.79
C GLU A 213 -11.22 -13.26 4.00
N PRO A 214 -11.61 -13.64 5.22
CA PRO A 214 -11.15 -12.96 6.40
C PRO A 214 -9.62 -13.00 6.40
N SER A 215 -9.00 -11.83 6.46
CA SER A 215 -7.56 -11.68 6.54
C SER A 215 -6.98 -12.64 7.58
N SER A 216 -5.94 -13.35 7.19
CA SER A 216 -5.32 -14.30 8.12
C SER A 216 -4.59 -13.52 9.21
N SER A 217 -4.68 -13.98 10.47
CA SER A 217 -3.84 -13.46 11.56
C SER A 217 -2.35 -13.49 11.19
N MET A 218 -1.95 -14.42 10.36
CA MET A 218 -0.59 -14.58 9.86
C MET A 218 -0.15 -13.40 8.99
N LEU A 219 -0.97 -12.95 8.04
CA LEU A 219 -0.64 -11.77 7.23
C LEU A 219 -0.55 -10.53 8.13
N PHE A 220 -1.45 -10.40 9.09
CA PHE A 220 -1.43 -9.31 10.05
C PHE A 220 -0.16 -9.33 10.92
N ASP A 221 0.24 -10.50 11.45
CA ASP A 221 1.48 -10.67 12.21
C ASP A 221 2.73 -10.35 11.36
N LEU A 222 2.72 -10.72 10.07
CA LEU A 222 3.78 -10.35 9.13
C LEU A 222 3.85 -8.85 8.89
N VAL A 223 2.70 -8.21 8.64
CA VAL A 223 2.61 -6.75 8.44
C VAL A 223 3.13 -6.02 9.68
N ARG A 224 2.70 -6.45 10.87
CA ARG A 224 3.17 -5.89 12.14
C ARG A 224 4.69 -6.03 12.29
N GLY A 225 5.23 -7.22 12.05
CA GLY A 225 6.66 -7.46 12.12
C GLY A 225 7.46 -6.66 11.09
N VAL A 226 6.91 -6.42 9.90
CA VAL A 226 7.51 -5.53 8.91
C VAL A 226 7.44 -4.08 9.37
N ALA A 227 6.31 -3.62 9.91
CA ALA A 227 6.14 -2.26 10.38
C ALA A 227 7.04 -1.91 11.56
N GLU A 228 7.24 -2.86 12.50
CA GLU A 228 8.15 -2.70 13.65
C GLU A 228 9.61 -2.43 13.23
N HIS A 229 10.04 -3.04 12.14
CA HIS A 229 11.40 -2.93 11.63
C HIS A 229 11.53 -1.96 10.45
N TRP A 230 10.46 -1.25 10.11
CA TRP A 230 10.49 -0.31 8.99
C TRP A 230 11.44 0.84 9.27
N PRO A 231 12.40 1.11 8.37
CA PRO A 231 13.36 2.19 8.57
C PRO A 231 12.63 3.52 8.66
N GLN A 232 12.79 4.21 9.78
CA GLN A 232 12.26 5.56 9.92
C GLN A 232 13.13 6.53 9.12
N GLY A 233 12.57 7.16 8.12
CA GLY A 233 13.22 8.27 7.46
C GLY A 233 13.43 9.44 8.46
N PRO A 234 14.53 10.18 8.35
CA PRO A 234 14.92 11.17 9.35
C PRO A 234 13.93 12.33 9.56
N SER A 235 12.99 12.55 8.66
CA SER A 235 12.02 13.66 8.77
C SER A 235 10.55 13.27 8.60
N VAL A 236 10.28 12.06 8.15
CA VAL A 236 8.96 11.69 7.60
C VAL A 236 7.96 11.27 8.67
N LEU A 237 8.45 10.91 9.84
CA LEU A 237 7.64 10.31 10.89
C LEU A 237 7.84 10.98 12.27
N GLN A 238 8.23 12.24 12.32
CA GLN A 238 8.26 12.96 13.59
C GLN A 238 6.84 13.03 14.17
N GLY A 239 6.54 12.06 15.02
CA GLY A 239 5.26 11.89 15.69
C GLY A 239 4.50 10.62 15.35
N HIS A 240 4.67 10.03 14.17
CA HIS A 240 3.94 8.84 13.75
C HIS A 240 4.92 7.82 13.12
N SER A 241 5.35 6.83 13.92
CA SER A 241 6.02 5.66 13.33
C SER A 241 5.03 4.88 12.47
N LEU A 242 5.50 4.16 11.45
CA LEU A 242 4.63 3.27 10.68
C LEU A 242 3.90 2.28 11.61
N HIS A 243 4.59 1.81 12.64
CA HIS A 243 3.99 0.97 13.69
C HIS A 243 2.83 1.69 14.40
N ALA A 244 2.99 2.95 14.79
CA ALA A 244 1.92 3.72 15.44
C ALA A 244 0.71 3.90 14.52
N VAL A 245 0.93 4.14 13.23
CA VAL A 245 -0.14 4.24 12.22
C VAL A 245 -0.85 2.90 12.05
N VAL A 246 -0.12 1.79 11.99
CA VAL A 246 -0.71 0.45 11.93
C VAL A 246 -1.54 0.15 13.19
N GLU A 247 -1.05 0.46 14.38
CA GLU A 247 -1.80 0.29 15.65
C GLU A 247 -3.05 1.17 15.69
N GLU A 248 -2.98 2.40 15.18
CA GLU A 248 -4.15 3.27 15.03
C GLU A 248 -5.20 2.65 14.10
N GLN A 249 -4.80 2.10 12.94
CA GLN A 249 -5.70 1.39 12.03
C GLN A 249 -6.35 0.18 12.70
N VAL A 250 -5.59 -0.56 13.51
CA VAL A 250 -6.13 -1.68 14.31
C VAL A 250 -7.19 -1.20 15.29
N ALA A 251 -6.93 -0.09 15.98
CA ALA A 251 -7.89 0.51 16.92
C ALA A 251 -9.16 1.00 16.22
N LEU A 252 -9.05 1.55 15.01
CA LEU A 252 -10.18 2.00 14.19
C LEU A 252 -11.03 0.84 13.66
N SER A 253 -10.44 -0.31 13.38
CA SER A 253 -11.16 -1.49 12.90
C SER A 253 -12.13 -2.09 13.93
N ASN A 254 -12.00 -1.75 15.20
CA ASN A 254 -12.90 -1.95 16.36
C ASN A 254 -13.65 -3.30 16.44
N ARG A 255 -13.12 -4.36 15.85
CA ARG A 255 -13.68 -5.71 16.01
C ARG A 255 -12.60 -6.64 16.56
N PRO A 256 -12.54 -6.86 17.87
CA PRO A 256 -11.71 -7.93 18.40
C PRO A 256 -12.15 -9.22 17.69
N PRO A 257 -11.22 -9.99 17.11
CA PRO A 257 -11.57 -11.22 16.43
C PRO A 257 -12.27 -12.14 17.42
N SER A 258 -13.41 -12.70 17.03
CA SER A 258 -14.11 -13.66 17.89
C SER A 258 -13.19 -14.84 18.22
N ALA A 259 -13.30 -15.41 19.40
CA ALA A 259 -12.51 -16.58 19.79
C ALA A 259 -12.60 -17.73 18.76
N ARG A 260 -13.77 -17.88 18.11
CA ARG A 260 -13.98 -18.85 17.03
C ARG A 260 -13.15 -18.51 15.79
N ARG A 261 -12.99 -17.23 15.45
CA ARG A 261 -12.17 -16.77 14.34
C ARG A 261 -10.70 -17.02 14.63
N VAL A 262 -10.22 -16.62 15.83
CA VAL A 262 -8.83 -16.85 16.27
C VAL A 262 -8.49 -18.34 16.22
N LEU A 263 -9.38 -19.21 16.77
CA LEU A 263 -9.18 -20.65 16.74
C LEU A 263 -9.18 -21.21 15.31
N GLY A 264 -10.10 -20.74 14.46
CA GLY A 264 -10.16 -21.15 13.05
C GLY A 264 -8.90 -20.75 12.28
N GLU A 265 -8.34 -19.58 12.56
CA GLU A 265 -7.10 -19.10 11.96
C GLU A 265 -5.88 -19.89 12.47
N LEU A 266 -5.82 -20.20 13.76
CA LEU A 266 -4.78 -21.07 14.31
C LEU A 266 -4.79 -22.46 13.67
N ILE A 267 -5.98 -23.06 13.51
CA ILE A 267 -6.12 -24.37 12.86
C ILE A 267 -5.66 -24.29 11.40
N ARG A 268 -6.05 -23.25 10.67
CA ARG A 268 -5.61 -23.04 9.28
C ARG A 268 -4.10 -22.84 9.20
N ARG A 269 -3.54 -22.01 10.07
CA ARG A 269 -2.09 -21.80 10.16
C ARG A 269 -1.31 -23.10 10.35
N VAL A 270 -1.79 -23.98 11.25
CA VAL A 270 -1.19 -25.29 11.47
C VAL A 270 -1.35 -26.19 10.24
N ALA A 271 -2.52 -26.18 9.59
CA ALA A 271 -2.75 -26.94 8.38
C ALA A 271 -1.88 -26.48 7.21
N ASP A 272 -1.72 -25.16 7.04
CA ASP A 272 -0.87 -24.58 5.99
C ASP A 272 0.61 -24.85 6.21
N LEU A 273 1.07 -24.80 7.46
CA LEU A 273 2.44 -25.20 7.81
C LEU A 273 2.70 -26.66 7.42
N ARG A 274 1.71 -27.53 7.61
CA ARG A 274 1.80 -28.94 7.19
C ARG A 274 1.76 -29.11 5.67
N GLN A 275 1.06 -28.23 4.96
CA GLN A 275 0.98 -28.28 3.49
C GLN A 275 2.13 -27.53 2.81
N GLY A 276 3.05 -26.94 3.56
CA GLY A 276 4.20 -26.23 3.02
C GLY A 276 3.90 -24.86 2.39
N HIS A 277 2.62 -24.45 2.30
CA HIS A 277 2.24 -23.21 1.65
C HIS A 277 2.75 -21.96 2.38
N SER A 278 2.75 -22.00 3.72
CA SER A 278 3.26 -20.88 4.52
C SER A 278 4.79 -20.75 4.51
N MET A 279 5.49 -21.84 4.17
CA MET A 279 6.95 -21.83 4.12
C MET A 279 7.51 -21.06 2.92
N ARG A 280 6.75 -20.92 1.84
CA ARG A 280 7.15 -20.12 0.67
C ARG A 280 7.41 -18.67 1.03
N HIS A 281 6.61 -18.10 1.94
CA HIS A 281 6.73 -16.70 2.33
C HIS A 281 7.65 -16.46 3.52
N LEU A 282 7.82 -17.47 4.39
CA LEU A 282 8.56 -17.28 5.63
C LEU A 282 10.08 -17.42 5.50
N ALA A 283 10.57 -18.10 4.47
CA ALA A 283 12.00 -18.32 4.36
C ALA A 283 12.46 -18.73 2.94
N PRO A 284 12.19 -17.96 1.91
CA PRO A 284 12.63 -18.32 0.57
C PRO A 284 14.16 -18.47 0.49
N SER A 285 14.87 -17.56 1.13
CA SER A 285 16.33 -17.54 1.11
C SER A 285 17.00 -18.50 2.11
N SER A 286 16.28 -18.97 3.11
CA SER A 286 16.84 -19.91 4.06
C SER A 286 17.03 -21.32 3.48
N MET A 287 16.50 -21.53 2.31
CA MET A 287 16.67 -22.76 1.54
C MET A 287 17.92 -22.71 0.66
N VAL A 288 18.46 -21.53 0.42
CA VAL A 288 19.73 -21.38 -0.31
C VAL A 288 20.83 -21.85 0.60
N MET A 289 21.38 -22.94 0.26
CA MET A 289 22.48 -23.56 0.97
C MET A 289 23.78 -23.07 0.36
N ASP A 290 24.39 -22.13 1.01
CA ASP A 290 25.65 -21.53 0.56
C ASP A 290 26.86 -22.43 0.84
N GLY A 291 26.63 -23.61 1.31
CA GLY A 291 27.72 -24.50 1.69
C GLY A 291 27.58 -25.91 1.15
N PRO A 292 28.73 -26.57 0.92
CA PRO A 292 28.75 -27.96 0.50
C PRO A 292 28.37 -28.94 1.64
N LEU A 293 27.99 -28.43 2.82
CA LEU A 293 27.80 -29.27 3.99
C LEU A 293 26.33 -29.69 4.17
N PRO A 294 26.02 -30.96 3.98
CA PRO A 294 24.67 -31.51 4.21
C PRO A 294 24.14 -31.27 5.64
N SER A 295 25.05 -31.05 6.60
CA SER A 295 24.69 -30.73 7.98
C SER A 295 23.99 -29.39 8.14
N LEU A 296 24.18 -28.46 7.21
CA LEU A 296 23.47 -27.19 7.18
C LEU A 296 22.05 -27.36 6.72
N SER A 297 21.71 -28.49 6.12
CA SER A 297 20.39 -28.78 5.66
C SER A 297 19.45 -29.37 6.73
N ARG A 298 19.81 -29.29 8.03
CA ARG A 298 18.89 -29.71 9.10
C ARG A 298 17.52 -29.09 8.93
N ARG A 299 17.48 -27.81 8.58
CA ARG A 299 16.24 -27.09 8.35
C ARG A 299 15.55 -27.57 7.07
N ALA A 300 16.30 -27.76 6.00
CA ALA A 300 15.80 -28.33 4.77
C ALA A 300 15.39 -29.80 4.92
N ALA A 301 16.12 -30.58 5.69
CA ALA A 301 15.78 -31.96 6.03
C ALA A 301 14.50 -32.03 6.88
N VAL A 302 14.32 -31.16 7.85
CA VAL A 302 13.08 -31.03 8.63
C VAL A 302 11.92 -30.60 7.76
N GLN A 303 12.14 -29.65 6.85
CA GLN A 303 11.13 -29.21 5.91
C GLN A 303 10.73 -30.30 4.91
N SER A 304 11.70 -31.05 4.41
CA SER A 304 11.45 -32.19 3.52
C SER A 304 10.78 -33.36 4.23
N ALA A 305 10.97 -33.51 5.52
CA ALA A 305 10.33 -34.55 6.32
C ALA A 305 8.91 -34.18 6.76
N LEU A 306 8.56 -32.88 6.69
CA LEU A 306 7.24 -32.37 7.05
C LEU A 306 6.36 -32.04 5.83
N GLY A 307 6.90 -32.06 4.63
CA GLY A 307 6.21 -31.88 3.35
C GLY A 307 6.01 -33.19 2.65
#